data_dac088ffafd18f07937d860c3b8959b6
#
_entry.id   dac088ffafd18f07937d860c3b8959b6
#
_cell.length_a   1.000
_cell.length_b   1.000
_cell.length_c   1.000
_cell.angle_alpha   90.00
_cell.angle_beta   90.00
_cell.angle_gamma   90.00
#
_symmetry.space_group_name_H-M   'P 1'
#
loop_
_entity.id
_entity.type
_entity.pdbx_description
1 polymer ?
#
loop_
_entity_poly.entity_id
_entity_poly.type
_entity_poly.pdbx_seq_one_letter_code
_entity_poly.pdbx_strand_id
1 'polypeptide(L)'
;MQAKHSLEFARAPAVWSMYPKLMVSRKPTLVPEGGEVPRIEARLAKVSIERKHLAQYSEICGAATGATLPIAYPHILAMPLHLAVLGAEAFPVKLFGLVHVQNRIAMREPLSAEEPAEIRCWIEGHRDTERGQEFELHTEYVVGGQPRWDETCTFLARKRAPAGAGKTTTSRTPESSPDAVTIKSSSFRAPAGLGRRYGFISGDVNPIHMSDLTARAFGFPKAIAHGMWSLGRLASDFDAAQFDGGCELNVSFKLPIFMPTWLMLQRWEVENGTAFALRDAQGDKPHLTGTLKSLR
;
A
#
# COMPACT_ATOMS: atom_id res chain seq x y z
N MET A 1 -1.79 5.06 31.50
CA MET A 1 -1.11 5.83 30.42
C MET A 1 -0.24 4.84 29.67
N GLN A 2 -0.62 4.47 28.43
CA GLN A 2 0.25 3.66 27.56
C GLN A 2 1.53 4.45 27.24
N ALA A 3 2.67 3.79 27.29
CA ALA A 3 3.95 4.41 26.94
C ALA A 3 3.95 4.79 25.47
N LYS A 4 4.13 6.06 25.16
CA LYS A 4 4.22 6.56 23.80
C LYS A 4 5.65 6.40 23.29
N HIS A 5 5.83 5.63 22.20
CA HIS A 5 7.11 5.50 21.52
C HIS A 5 7.14 6.48 20.34
N SER A 6 7.92 7.55 20.44
CA SER A 6 8.04 8.57 19.41
C SER A 6 9.43 8.55 18.80
N LEU A 7 9.47 8.57 17.46
CA LEU A 7 10.68 8.58 16.62
C LEU A 7 10.68 9.86 15.79
N GLU A 8 11.62 10.77 16.07
CA GLU A 8 11.74 12.04 15.36
C GLU A 8 12.91 12.01 14.38
N PHE A 9 12.66 12.40 13.13
CA PHE A 9 13.66 12.44 12.08
C PHE A 9 13.76 13.83 11.45
N ALA A 10 14.97 14.38 11.46
CA ALA A 10 15.26 15.61 10.70
C ALA A 10 15.43 15.34 9.20
N ARG A 11 15.83 14.10 8.87
CA ARG A 11 15.97 13.57 7.50
C ARG A 11 15.44 12.15 7.45
N ALA A 12 14.87 11.74 6.30
CA ALA A 12 14.38 10.38 6.11
C ALA A 12 15.52 9.37 6.41
N PRO A 13 15.27 8.36 7.27
CA PRO A 13 16.25 7.32 7.54
C PRO A 13 16.54 6.51 6.27
N ALA A 14 17.77 6.00 6.16
CA ALA A 14 18.17 5.20 5.01
C ALA A 14 17.47 3.83 5.06
N VAL A 15 16.53 3.59 4.17
CA VAL A 15 15.73 2.37 4.08
C VAL A 15 16.62 1.12 4.07
N TRP A 16 17.68 1.12 3.27
CA TRP A 16 18.59 -0.01 3.10
C TRP A 16 19.27 -0.49 4.40
N SER A 17 19.54 0.43 5.32
CA SER A 17 20.15 0.09 6.62
C SER A 17 19.20 -0.61 7.58
N MET A 18 17.90 -0.53 7.33
CA MET A 18 16.87 -1.10 8.21
C MET A 18 16.59 -2.58 7.91
N TYR A 19 16.65 -2.99 6.64
CA TYR A 19 16.29 -4.34 6.21
C TYR A 19 17.06 -5.47 6.89
N PRO A 20 18.40 -5.41 7.10
CA PRO A 20 19.11 -6.50 7.78
C PRO A 20 18.55 -6.81 9.16
N LYS A 21 18.24 -5.77 9.97
CA LYS A 21 17.63 -5.93 11.29
C LYS A 21 16.22 -6.53 11.21
N LEU A 22 15.43 -6.08 10.23
CA LEU A 22 14.07 -6.57 10.02
C LEU A 22 14.05 -8.05 9.59
N MET A 23 15.00 -8.48 8.74
CA MET A 23 15.08 -9.84 8.24
C MET A 23 15.46 -10.86 9.32
N VAL A 24 16.30 -10.48 10.29
CA VAL A 24 16.73 -11.37 11.39
C VAL A 24 15.82 -11.25 12.62
N SER A 25 14.72 -10.53 12.53
CA SER A 25 13.78 -10.35 13.63
C SER A 25 13.22 -11.68 14.13
N ARG A 26 13.33 -11.92 15.45
CA ARG A 26 12.79 -13.09 16.15
C ARG A 26 11.42 -12.85 16.76
N LYS A 27 10.78 -11.73 16.47
CA LYS A 27 9.43 -11.43 16.94
C LYS A 27 8.43 -12.51 16.48
N PRO A 28 7.35 -12.74 17.24
CA PRO A 28 6.29 -13.66 16.83
C PRO A 28 5.58 -13.19 15.56
N THR A 29 4.77 -14.06 14.97
CA THR A 29 3.94 -13.73 13.80
C THR A 29 2.62 -13.06 14.18
N LEU A 30 2.17 -13.27 15.41
CA LEU A 30 0.93 -12.71 15.97
C LEU A 30 1.24 -12.10 17.33
N VAL A 31 0.46 -11.11 17.72
CA VAL A 31 0.47 -10.58 19.09
C VAL A 31 0.03 -11.71 20.02
N PRO A 32 0.79 -12.02 21.07
CA PRO A 32 0.39 -13.03 22.05
C PRO A 32 -0.96 -12.68 22.71
N GLU A 33 -1.63 -13.71 23.26
CA GLU A 33 -2.87 -13.51 24.01
C GLU A 33 -2.67 -12.54 25.17
N GLY A 34 -3.56 -11.56 25.29
CA GLY A 34 -3.45 -10.49 26.28
C GLY A 34 -2.38 -9.43 25.96
N GLY A 35 -1.65 -9.58 24.86
CA GLY A 35 -0.69 -8.59 24.40
C GLY A 35 -1.37 -7.40 23.72
N GLU A 36 -0.73 -6.24 23.78
CA GLU A 36 -1.19 -5.02 23.14
C GLU A 36 -0.13 -4.46 22.18
N VAL A 37 -0.58 -3.70 21.19
CA VAL A 37 0.29 -2.88 20.35
C VAL A 37 0.25 -1.46 20.88
N PRO A 38 1.33 -0.97 21.50
CA PRO A 38 1.38 0.39 22.00
C PRO A 38 1.36 1.39 20.85
N ARG A 39 0.98 2.63 21.14
CA ARG A 39 1.11 3.70 20.16
C ARG A 39 2.59 3.96 19.86
N ILE A 40 2.98 3.73 18.59
CA ILE A 40 4.31 3.99 18.07
C ILE A 40 4.17 5.03 16.97
N GLU A 41 4.87 6.14 17.09
CA GLU A 41 4.81 7.25 16.14
C GLU A 41 6.17 7.50 15.52
N ALA A 42 6.18 7.94 14.27
CA ALA A 42 7.37 8.45 13.59
C ALA A 42 7.01 9.76 12.88
N ARG A 43 7.92 10.74 12.94
CA ARG A 43 7.74 12.02 12.28
C ARG A 43 8.98 12.40 11.49
N LEU A 44 8.77 12.86 10.26
CA LEU A 44 9.77 13.50 9.42
C LEU A 44 9.42 14.98 9.31
N ALA A 45 10.20 15.83 10.00
CA ALA A 45 9.89 17.25 10.12
C ALA A 45 10.01 18.03 8.80
N LYS A 46 10.78 17.52 7.84
CA LYS A 46 10.96 18.13 6.52
C LYS A 46 11.05 17.08 5.44
N VAL A 47 10.06 17.08 4.56
CA VAL A 47 10.07 16.25 3.36
C VAL A 47 10.93 16.90 2.29
N SER A 48 11.80 16.11 1.64
CA SER A 48 12.56 16.53 0.47
C SER A 48 12.17 15.65 -0.72
N ILE A 49 11.69 16.27 -1.78
CA ILE A 49 11.29 15.59 -3.01
C ILE A 49 12.34 15.83 -4.09
N GLU A 50 13.03 14.77 -4.46
CA GLU A 50 13.96 14.80 -5.57
C GLU A 50 13.18 14.67 -6.89
N ARG A 51 13.28 15.64 -7.79
CA ARG A 51 12.59 15.63 -9.10
C ARG A 51 12.87 14.37 -9.92
N LYS A 52 14.12 13.86 -9.85
CA LYS A 52 14.49 12.62 -10.53
C LYS A 52 13.74 11.42 -9.96
N HIS A 53 13.61 11.32 -8.64
CA HIS A 53 12.89 10.24 -7.97
C HIS A 53 11.38 10.29 -8.29
N LEU A 54 10.78 11.47 -8.26
CA LEU A 54 9.38 11.67 -8.67
C LEU A 54 9.16 11.26 -10.13
N ALA A 55 10.06 11.65 -11.04
CA ALA A 55 9.97 11.27 -12.45
C ALA A 55 10.08 9.74 -12.66
N GLN A 56 10.98 9.07 -11.93
CA GLN A 56 11.11 7.60 -11.98
C GLN A 56 9.85 6.89 -11.45
N TYR A 57 9.25 7.42 -10.37
CA TYR A 57 7.99 6.91 -9.86
C TYR A 57 6.85 7.11 -10.87
N SER A 58 6.72 8.31 -11.43
CA SER A 58 5.71 8.63 -12.44
C SER A 58 5.84 7.71 -13.66
N GLU A 59 7.07 7.50 -14.17
CA GLU A 59 7.32 6.58 -15.29
C GLU A 59 6.88 5.15 -14.98
N ILE A 60 7.27 4.59 -13.82
CA ILE A 60 6.99 3.17 -13.51
C ILE A 60 5.52 2.93 -13.21
N CYS A 61 4.79 3.94 -12.74
CA CYS A 61 3.35 3.90 -12.49
C CYS A 61 2.53 4.41 -13.68
N GLY A 62 3.16 4.98 -14.73
CA GLY A 62 2.45 5.58 -15.85
C GLY A 62 1.68 6.84 -15.47
N ALA A 63 2.07 7.50 -14.39
CA ALA A 63 1.45 8.75 -13.96
C ALA A 63 1.95 9.93 -14.80
N ALA A 64 1.09 10.91 -15.02
CA ALA A 64 1.49 12.15 -15.68
C ALA A 64 2.56 12.88 -14.84
N THR A 65 3.54 13.43 -15.53
CA THR A 65 4.49 14.35 -14.90
C THR A 65 3.88 15.76 -14.92
N GLY A 66 3.78 16.38 -13.75
CA GLY A 66 3.14 17.69 -13.61
C GLY A 66 3.58 18.39 -12.33
N ALA A 67 2.91 19.52 -12.04
CA ALA A 67 3.14 20.29 -10.81
C ALA A 67 2.63 19.57 -9.55
N THR A 68 1.67 18.66 -9.72
CA THR A 68 1.03 17.92 -8.63
C THR A 68 1.63 16.54 -8.44
N LEU A 69 1.73 16.10 -7.20
CA LEU A 69 2.19 14.76 -6.86
C LEU A 69 1.12 13.71 -7.20
N PRO A 70 1.50 12.54 -7.77
CA PRO A 70 0.59 11.42 -7.88
C PRO A 70 0.03 11.02 -6.51
N ILE A 71 -1.27 10.68 -6.44
CA ILE A 71 -2.00 10.44 -5.18
C ILE A 71 -1.32 9.42 -4.24
N ALA A 72 -0.65 8.41 -4.78
CA ALA A 72 0.03 7.39 -3.99
C ALA A 72 1.53 7.68 -3.75
N TYR A 73 2.07 8.80 -4.26
CA TYR A 73 3.49 9.14 -4.08
C TYR A 73 3.86 9.49 -2.63
N PRO A 74 3.00 10.15 -1.82
CA PRO A 74 3.30 10.39 -0.41
C PRO A 74 3.57 9.10 0.38
N HIS A 75 2.92 7.97 0.04
CA HIS A 75 3.23 6.66 0.62
C HIS A 75 4.71 6.29 0.44
N ILE A 76 5.28 6.56 -0.75
CA ILE A 76 6.67 6.25 -1.06
C ILE A 76 7.62 7.13 -0.23
N LEU A 77 7.26 8.39 -0.05
CA LEU A 77 8.01 9.32 0.81
C LEU A 77 7.95 8.91 2.29
N ALA A 78 6.85 8.28 2.71
CA ALA A 78 6.63 7.79 4.06
C ALA A 78 7.29 6.42 4.34
N MET A 79 7.69 5.66 3.32
CA MET A 79 8.24 4.30 3.47
C MET A 79 9.34 4.17 4.54
N PRO A 80 10.32 5.11 4.66
CA PRO A 80 11.30 5.04 5.74
C PRO A 80 10.68 5.10 7.14
N LEU A 81 9.59 5.85 7.32
CA LEU A 81 8.87 5.95 8.58
C LEU A 81 8.02 4.71 8.83
N HIS A 82 7.39 4.15 7.79
CA HIS A 82 6.66 2.89 7.87
C HIS A 82 7.57 1.77 8.38
N LEU A 83 8.78 1.65 7.83
CA LEU A 83 9.77 0.68 8.28
C LEU A 83 10.26 0.98 9.69
N ALA A 84 10.41 2.25 10.08
CA ALA A 84 10.81 2.63 11.43
C ALA A 84 9.74 2.24 12.47
N VAL A 85 8.46 2.48 12.19
CA VAL A 85 7.33 2.14 13.06
C VAL A 85 7.16 0.63 13.16
N LEU A 86 7.04 -0.08 12.02
CA LEU A 86 6.83 -1.53 11.99
C LEU A 86 8.08 -2.33 12.42
N GLY A 87 9.26 -1.72 12.32
CA GLY A 87 10.53 -2.27 12.78
C GLY A 87 10.88 -1.94 14.23
N ALA A 88 10.15 -1.02 14.86
CA ALA A 88 10.41 -0.60 16.24
C ALA A 88 10.37 -1.79 17.20
N GLU A 89 11.19 -1.78 18.24
CA GLU A 89 11.23 -2.85 19.23
C GLU A 89 9.87 -3.06 19.89
N ALA A 90 9.16 -1.98 20.15
CA ALA A 90 7.83 -1.97 20.75
C ALA A 90 6.73 -2.56 19.85
N PHE A 91 6.93 -2.64 18.53
CA PHE A 91 5.97 -3.32 17.65
C PHE A 91 6.09 -4.83 17.82
N PRO A 92 5.06 -5.55 18.31
CA PRO A 92 5.24 -6.90 18.87
C PRO A 92 5.38 -8.01 17.84
N VAL A 93 5.06 -7.77 16.56
CA VAL A 93 5.12 -8.81 15.52
C VAL A 93 6.20 -8.55 14.48
N LYS A 94 6.63 -9.59 13.78
CA LYS A 94 7.60 -9.43 12.71
C LYS A 94 6.98 -8.82 11.47
N LEU A 95 7.69 -7.91 10.82
CA LEU A 95 7.24 -7.26 9.58
C LEU A 95 7.08 -8.25 8.43
N PHE A 96 8.07 -9.13 8.21
CA PHE A 96 8.01 -10.13 7.15
C PHE A 96 6.99 -11.22 7.49
N GLY A 97 5.90 -11.24 6.73
CA GLY A 97 4.72 -12.09 6.94
C GLY A 97 3.45 -11.28 7.09
N LEU A 98 3.54 -9.97 7.31
CA LEU A 98 2.40 -9.06 7.17
C LEU A 98 2.01 -8.94 5.69
N VAL A 99 0.71 -9.03 5.43
CA VAL A 99 0.14 -8.88 4.08
C VAL A 99 -0.67 -7.60 4.04
N HIS A 100 -0.34 -6.69 3.14
CA HIS A 100 -1.12 -5.48 2.91
C HIS A 100 -2.46 -5.87 2.25
N VAL A 101 -3.57 -5.73 2.97
CA VAL A 101 -4.89 -6.20 2.54
C VAL A 101 -5.85 -5.09 2.14
N GLN A 102 -5.68 -3.89 2.69
CA GLN A 102 -6.47 -2.72 2.34
C GLN A 102 -5.62 -1.46 2.39
N ASN A 103 -5.97 -0.49 1.56
CA ASN A 103 -5.39 0.83 1.56
C ASN A 103 -6.49 1.86 1.35
N ARG A 104 -6.54 2.88 2.19
CA ARG A 104 -7.39 4.05 2.04
C ARG A 104 -6.50 5.28 1.97
N ILE A 105 -6.69 6.09 0.94
CA ILE A 105 -6.05 7.39 0.79
C ILE A 105 -7.15 8.46 0.67
N ALA A 106 -7.07 9.50 1.49
CA ALA A 106 -7.85 10.71 1.30
C ALA A 106 -6.91 11.87 0.97
N MET A 107 -7.10 12.48 -0.18
CA MET A 107 -6.40 13.68 -0.61
C MET A 107 -7.40 14.83 -0.65
N ARG A 108 -7.25 15.82 0.25
CA ARG A 108 -8.19 16.95 0.37
C ARG A 108 -7.92 18.04 -0.65
N GLU A 109 -6.66 18.22 -0.98
CA GLU A 109 -6.18 19.19 -1.96
C GLU A 109 -5.01 18.58 -2.73
N PRO A 110 -4.82 18.93 -4.02
CA PRO A 110 -3.64 18.54 -4.77
C PRO A 110 -2.34 18.93 -4.05
N LEU A 111 -1.36 18.05 -4.03
CA LEU A 111 -0.08 18.27 -3.37
C LEU A 111 0.96 18.74 -4.37
N SER A 112 1.79 19.71 -3.98
CA SER A 112 2.92 20.19 -4.77
C SER A 112 4.25 19.70 -4.24
N ALA A 113 5.21 19.43 -5.14
CA ALA A 113 6.57 19.08 -4.77
C ALA A 113 7.38 20.28 -4.20
N GLU A 114 6.90 21.50 -4.40
CA GLU A 114 7.57 22.73 -4.02
C GLU A 114 7.12 23.23 -2.63
N GLU A 115 6.01 22.70 -2.09
CA GLU A 115 5.51 23.13 -0.78
C GLU A 115 6.25 22.43 0.36
N PRO A 116 6.67 23.18 1.39
CA PRO A 116 7.24 22.60 2.60
C PRO A 116 6.20 21.68 3.28
N ALA A 117 6.61 20.45 3.57
CA ALA A 117 5.74 19.47 4.18
C ALA A 117 6.46 18.66 5.26
N GLU A 118 5.67 18.06 6.14
CA GLU A 118 6.10 17.02 7.08
C GLU A 118 5.28 15.74 6.87
N ILE A 119 5.83 14.60 7.30
CA ILE A 119 5.10 13.33 7.34
C ILE A 119 5.03 12.86 8.78
N ARG A 120 3.85 12.38 9.18
CA ARG A 120 3.60 11.72 10.46
C ARG A 120 3.04 10.33 10.18
N CYS A 121 3.58 9.32 10.88
CA CYS A 121 3.08 7.95 10.80
C CYS A 121 2.86 7.41 12.22
N TRP A 122 1.82 6.59 12.41
CA TRP A 122 1.63 5.89 13.68
C TRP A 122 0.87 4.59 13.50
N ILE A 123 1.07 3.70 14.46
CA ILE A 123 0.30 2.48 14.63
C ILE A 123 -0.11 2.38 16.10
N GLU A 124 -1.31 1.84 16.35
CA GLU A 124 -1.81 1.61 17.72
C GLU A 124 -2.88 0.52 17.70
N GLY A 125 -2.77 -0.41 18.64
CA GLY A 125 -3.71 -1.51 18.73
C GLY A 125 -3.66 -2.50 17.57
N HIS A 126 -4.55 -3.47 17.63
CA HIS A 126 -4.80 -4.43 16.55
C HIS A 126 -6.23 -4.95 16.67
N ARG A 127 -6.71 -5.56 15.61
CA ARG A 127 -8.04 -6.18 15.58
C ARG A 127 -7.91 -7.65 15.26
N ASP A 128 -8.45 -8.52 16.12
CA ASP A 128 -8.59 -9.95 15.83
C ASP A 128 -9.69 -10.20 14.81
N THR A 129 -9.39 -11.06 13.85
CA THR A 129 -10.31 -11.51 12.80
C THR A 129 -10.23 -13.03 12.64
N GLU A 130 -11.16 -13.62 11.92
CA GLU A 130 -11.11 -15.05 11.57
C GLU A 130 -9.82 -15.43 10.81
N ARG A 131 -9.29 -14.51 10.00
CA ARG A 131 -8.10 -14.72 9.17
C ARG A 131 -6.78 -14.50 9.92
N GLY A 132 -6.81 -13.79 11.05
CA GLY A 132 -5.62 -13.37 11.79
C GLY A 132 -5.82 -12.05 12.50
N GLN A 133 -4.73 -11.32 12.68
CA GLN A 133 -4.73 -10.01 13.33
C GLN A 133 -4.48 -8.92 12.30
N GLU A 134 -5.31 -7.89 12.33
CA GLU A 134 -5.19 -6.73 11.45
C GLU A 134 -4.62 -5.54 12.21
N PHE A 135 -3.69 -4.84 11.55
CA PHE A 135 -2.99 -3.66 12.07
C PHE A 135 -3.19 -2.50 11.10
N GLU A 136 -3.51 -1.33 11.61
CA GLU A 136 -3.68 -0.12 10.82
C GLU A 136 -2.50 0.82 11.04
N LEU A 137 -1.74 1.05 9.97
CA LEU A 137 -0.68 2.05 9.92
C LEU A 137 -1.24 3.31 9.26
N HIS A 138 -1.27 4.36 10.03
CA HIS A 138 -1.77 5.67 9.60
C HIS A 138 -0.61 6.57 9.19
N THR A 139 -0.84 7.38 8.16
CA THR A 139 0.14 8.34 7.64
C THR A 139 -0.57 9.63 7.29
N GLU A 140 0.02 10.76 7.67
CA GLU A 140 -0.41 12.09 7.25
C GLU A 140 0.72 12.80 6.51
N TYR A 141 0.37 13.47 5.41
CA TYR A 141 1.20 14.44 4.72
C TYR A 141 0.65 15.83 5.02
N VAL A 142 1.43 16.61 5.77
CA VAL A 142 0.99 17.85 6.41
C VAL A 142 1.67 19.03 5.74
N VAL A 143 0.89 19.99 5.26
CA VAL A 143 1.34 21.23 4.63
C VAL A 143 0.73 22.40 5.39
N GLY A 144 1.55 23.36 5.79
CA GLY A 144 1.07 24.52 6.56
C GLY A 144 0.41 24.15 7.89
N GLY A 145 0.80 23.04 8.50
CA GLY A 145 0.21 22.53 9.75
C GLY A 145 -1.10 21.77 9.60
N GLN A 146 -1.61 21.62 8.37
CA GLN A 146 -2.86 20.91 8.08
C GLN A 146 -2.60 19.62 7.29
N PRO A 147 -3.22 18.47 7.67
CA PRO A 147 -3.13 17.24 6.91
C PRO A 147 -3.93 17.39 5.59
N ARG A 148 -3.21 17.54 4.46
CA ARG A 148 -3.82 17.61 3.13
C ARG A 148 -4.00 16.25 2.49
N TRP A 149 -3.27 15.27 2.97
CA TRP A 149 -3.37 13.89 2.53
C TRP A 149 -3.20 12.96 3.75
N ASP A 150 -4.03 11.94 3.82
CA ASP A 150 -3.89 10.88 4.81
C ASP A 150 -4.06 9.50 4.17
N GLU A 151 -3.40 8.52 4.76
CA GLU A 151 -3.44 7.12 4.38
C GLU A 151 -3.66 6.22 5.57
N THR A 152 -4.41 5.15 5.36
CA THR A 152 -4.48 4.02 6.28
C THR A 152 -4.15 2.74 5.52
N CYS A 153 -3.02 2.12 5.88
CA CYS A 153 -2.62 0.80 5.40
C CYS A 153 -3.09 -0.26 6.38
N THR A 154 -3.94 -1.19 5.96
CA THR A 154 -4.33 -2.35 6.78
C THR A 154 -3.46 -3.54 6.44
N PHE A 155 -2.69 -4.02 7.42
CA PHE A 155 -1.84 -5.20 7.31
C PHE A 155 -2.47 -6.38 8.07
N LEU A 156 -2.44 -7.57 7.47
CA LEU A 156 -2.91 -8.81 8.06
C LEU A 156 -1.73 -9.71 8.44
N ALA A 157 -1.60 -10.03 9.72
CA ALA A 157 -0.81 -11.15 10.21
C ALA A 157 -1.70 -12.40 10.22
N ARG A 158 -1.44 -13.36 9.33
CA ARG A 158 -2.32 -14.53 9.15
C ARG A 158 -2.16 -15.54 10.29
N LYS A 159 -3.29 -16.04 10.81
CA LYS A 159 -3.32 -17.27 11.60
C LYS A 159 -2.91 -18.45 10.72
N ARG A 160 -2.11 -19.36 11.28
CA ARG A 160 -1.76 -20.59 10.58
C ARG A 160 -3.03 -21.45 10.46
N ALA A 161 -3.41 -21.83 9.24
CA ALA A 161 -4.50 -22.75 9.06
C ALA A 161 -4.19 -24.06 9.78
N PRO A 162 -5.15 -24.70 10.45
CA PRO A 162 -4.97 -26.05 11.00
C PRO A 162 -4.46 -26.99 9.91
N ALA A 163 -3.50 -27.87 10.25
CA ALA A 163 -3.04 -28.90 9.34
C ALA A 163 -4.25 -29.76 8.91
N GLY A 164 -4.56 -29.77 7.60
CA GLY A 164 -5.71 -30.51 7.07
C GLY A 164 -6.92 -29.65 6.70
N ALA A 165 -6.95 -28.37 7.04
CA ALA A 165 -7.96 -27.46 6.48
C ALA A 165 -7.68 -27.30 4.98
N GLY A 166 -8.53 -27.92 4.15
CA GLY A 166 -8.52 -27.73 2.71
C GLY A 166 -8.52 -26.23 2.42
N LYS A 167 -7.87 -25.81 1.32
CA LYS A 167 -7.90 -24.43 0.84
C LYS A 167 -9.36 -24.00 0.72
N THR A 168 -9.90 -23.42 1.77
CA THR A 168 -11.15 -22.68 1.71
C THR A 168 -10.84 -21.48 0.82
N THR A 169 -11.04 -21.66 -0.47
CA THR A 169 -11.40 -20.57 -1.36
C THR A 169 -12.68 -20.01 -0.79
N THR A 170 -12.59 -19.04 0.10
CA THR A 170 -13.70 -18.13 0.32
C THR A 170 -13.89 -17.40 -1.00
N SER A 171 -14.62 -18.07 -1.88
CA SER A 171 -15.35 -17.46 -2.96
C SER A 171 -16.38 -16.54 -2.29
N ARG A 172 -15.93 -15.37 -1.85
CA ARG A 172 -16.87 -14.26 -1.83
C ARG A 172 -17.17 -13.99 -3.29
N THR A 173 -18.42 -14.25 -3.64
CA THR A 173 -19.03 -13.85 -4.90
C THR A 173 -18.38 -12.53 -5.35
N PRO A 174 -17.90 -12.41 -6.59
CA PRO A 174 -17.54 -11.11 -7.11
C PRO A 174 -18.72 -10.20 -6.79
N GLU A 175 -18.46 -9.01 -6.26
CA GLU A 175 -19.49 -7.97 -6.31
C GLU A 175 -19.89 -7.92 -7.76
N SER A 176 -21.11 -8.42 -8.03
CA SER A 176 -21.67 -8.52 -9.36
C SER A 176 -21.56 -7.13 -9.95
N SER A 177 -20.89 -7.02 -11.10
CA SER A 177 -21.05 -5.83 -11.93
C SER A 177 -22.55 -5.62 -12.08
N PRO A 178 -23.11 -4.48 -11.67
CA PRO A 178 -24.54 -4.29 -11.77
C PRO A 178 -24.95 -4.45 -13.23
N ASP A 179 -25.93 -5.31 -13.49
CA ASP A 179 -26.54 -5.49 -14.80
C ASP A 179 -27.05 -4.10 -15.28
N ALA A 180 -26.48 -3.54 -16.33
CA ALA A 180 -26.80 -2.26 -16.96
C ALA A 180 -25.84 -1.07 -16.73
N VAL A 181 -24.63 -1.25 -16.16
CA VAL A 181 -23.65 -0.17 -16.05
C VAL A 181 -22.64 -0.24 -17.19
N THR A 182 -22.35 0.91 -17.81
CA THR A 182 -21.30 1.02 -18.83
C THR A 182 -19.92 0.80 -18.17
N ILE A 183 -19.28 -0.33 -18.51
CA ILE A 183 -17.94 -0.67 -18.02
C ILE A 183 -16.91 -0.14 -19.01
N LYS A 184 -16.02 0.77 -18.55
CA LYS A 184 -14.82 1.17 -19.29
C LYS A 184 -13.69 0.22 -18.92
N SER A 185 -13.02 -0.35 -19.93
CA SER A 185 -11.90 -1.27 -19.72
C SER A 185 -10.63 -0.76 -20.38
N SER A 186 -9.51 -0.92 -19.68
CA SER A 186 -8.15 -0.69 -20.20
C SER A 186 -7.26 -1.86 -19.79
N SER A 187 -6.17 -2.08 -20.54
CA SER A 187 -5.24 -3.17 -20.23
C SER A 187 -3.82 -2.65 -20.18
N PHE A 188 -3.03 -3.19 -19.25
CA PHE A 188 -1.61 -2.89 -19.13
C PHE A 188 -0.82 -4.10 -18.65
N ARG A 189 0.48 -4.03 -18.82
CA ARG A 189 1.36 -5.15 -18.48
C ARG A 189 2.09 -4.89 -17.16
N ALA A 190 2.17 -5.91 -16.29
CA ALA A 190 3.16 -6.02 -15.24
C ALA A 190 4.39 -6.77 -15.81
N PRO A 191 5.47 -6.09 -16.21
CA PRO A 191 6.58 -6.73 -16.90
C PRO A 191 7.46 -7.53 -15.93
N ALA A 192 8.29 -8.42 -16.47
CA ALA A 192 9.36 -9.06 -15.71
C ALA A 192 10.31 -8.00 -15.13
N GLY A 193 10.79 -8.21 -13.91
CA GLY A 193 11.70 -7.28 -13.23
C GLY A 193 11.06 -6.01 -12.67
N LEU A 194 9.75 -5.81 -12.85
CA LEU A 194 9.01 -4.70 -12.27
C LEU A 194 9.21 -4.60 -10.76
N GLY A 195 9.15 -5.74 -10.05
CA GLY A 195 9.30 -5.77 -8.59
C GLY A 195 10.62 -5.14 -8.13
N ARG A 196 11.74 -5.46 -8.79
CA ARG A 196 13.03 -4.83 -8.46
C ARG A 196 13.04 -3.34 -8.79
N ARG A 197 12.57 -2.96 -9.98
CA ARG A 197 12.54 -1.55 -10.40
C ARG A 197 11.70 -0.71 -9.43
N TYR A 198 10.49 -1.16 -9.12
CA TYR A 198 9.62 -0.47 -8.17
C TYR A 198 10.17 -0.51 -6.74
N GLY A 199 10.72 -1.65 -6.30
CA GLY A 199 11.32 -1.80 -4.98
C GLY A 199 12.47 -0.82 -4.72
N PHE A 200 13.32 -0.57 -5.73
CA PHE A 200 14.38 0.44 -5.61
C PHE A 200 13.86 1.88 -5.56
N ILE A 201 12.75 2.17 -6.24
CA ILE A 201 12.11 3.50 -6.21
C ILE A 201 11.33 3.68 -4.91
N SER A 202 10.55 2.69 -4.50
CA SER A 202 9.68 2.78 -3.33
C SER A 202 10.39 2.57 -1.99
N GLY A 203 11.57 1.95 -2.02
CA GLY A 203 12.23 1.47 -0.81
C GLY A 203 11.66 0.15 -0.27
N ASP A 204 10.61 -0.40 -0.86
CA ASP A 204 10.08 -1.73 -0.49
C ASP A 204 10.82 -2.84 -1.24
N VAL A 205 11.88 -3.35 -0.61
CA VAL A 205 12.66 -4.47 -1.17
C VAL A 205 12.33 -5.80 -0.50
N ASN A 206 11.09 -5.99 -0.11
CA ASN A 206 10.62 -7.28 0.40
C ASN A 206 10.97 -8.40 -0.60
N PRO A 207 11.65 -9.49 -0.16
CA PRO A 207 12.13 -10.56 -1.02
C PRO A 207 11.08 -11.17 -1.96
N ILE A 208 9.79 -11.12 -1.59
CA ILE A 208 8.68 -11.67 -2.41
C ILE A 208 8.50 -10.94 -3.74
N HIS A 209 9.04 -9.73 -3.87
CA HIS A 209 8.94 -8.90 -5.07
C HIS A 209 10.21 -8.95 -5.93
N MET A 210 11.35 -9.34 -5.35
CA MET A 210 12.67 -9.11 -5.95
C MET A 210 13.03 -10.13 -7.03
N SER A 211 12.70 -11.41 -6.83
CA SER A 211 12.94 -12.48 -7.81
C SER A 211 12.07 -13.70 -7.52
N ASP A 212 11.93 -14.58 -8.50
CA ASP A 212 11.23 -15.86 -8.31
C ASP A 212 11.92 -16.73 -7.26
N LEU A 213 13.25 -16.69 -7.21
CA LEU A 213 14.02 -17.47 -6.23
C LEU A 213 13.72 -17.02 -4.80
N THR A 214 13.77 -15.72 -4.54
CA THR A 214 13.48 -15.16 -3.23
C THR A 214 12.00 -15.29 -2.87
N ALA A 215 11.08 -15.13 -3.81
CA ALA A 215 9.65 -15.33 -3.59
C ALA A 215 9.29 -16.77 -3.18
N ARG A 216 9.95 -17.77 -3.77
CA ARG A 216 9.76 -19.19 -3.41
C ARG A 216 10.13 -19.48 -1.96
N ALA A 217 11.18 -18.86 -1.43
CA ALA A 217 11.57 -18.99 -0.03
C ALA A 217 10.47 -18.49 0.94
N PHE A 218 9.54 -17.65 0.45
CA PHE A 218 8.37 -17.14 1.20
C PHE A 218 7.05 -17.81 0.78
N GLY A 219 7.10 -18.92 0.02
CA GLY A 219 5.91 -19.71 -0.34
C GLY A 219 5.16 -19.23 -1.59
N PHE A 220 5.70 -18.28 -2.36
CA PHE A 220 5.14 -17.87 -3.63
C PHE A 220 5.82 -18.58 -4.81
N PRO A 221 5.08 -19.05 -5.84
CA PRO A 221 5.68 -19.74 -6.98
C PRO A 221 6.55 -18.84 -7.86
N LYS A 222 6.26 -17.53 -7.87
CA LYS A 222 6.95 -16.48 -8.65
C LYS A 222 6.96 -15.18 -7.87
N ALA A 223 7.81 -14.23 -8.28
CA ALA A 223 7.78 -12.88 -7.78
C ALA A 223 6.42 -12.21 -8.06
N ILE A 224 5.95 -11.43 -7.09
CA ILE A 224 4.67 -10.73 -7.17
C ILE A 224 4.90 -9.23 -7.27
N ALA A 225 4.00 -8.53 -7.96
CA ALA A 225 4.02 -7.07 -7.99
C ALA A 225 3.65 -6.48 -6.61
N HIS A 226 4.19 -5.31 -6.30
CA HIS A 226 3.79 -4.58 -5.09
C HIS A 226 2.34 -4.11 -5.20
N GLY A 227 1.58 -4.22 -4.10
CA GLY A 227 0.22 -3.70 -4.04
C GLY A 227 0.16 -2.21 -4.37
N MET A 228 1.07 -1.42 -3.79
CA MET A 228 1.14 0.03 -4.01
C MET A 228 1.58 0.41 -5.44
N TRP A 229 2.36 -0.42 -6.15
CA TRP A 229 2.55 -0.23 -7.58
C TRP A 229 1.22 -0.38 -8.34
N SER A 230 0.46 -1.42 -8.02
CA SER A 230 -0.83 -1.67 -8.67
C SER A 230 -1.80 -0.52 -8.45
N LEU A 231 -1.82 0.03 -7.22
CA LEU A 231 -2.63 1.20 -6.86
C LEU A 231 -2.15 2.46 -7.62
N GLY A 232 -0.86 2.75 -7.62
CA GLY A 232 -0.30 3.88 -8.36
C GLY A 232 -0.53 3.78 -9.87
N ARG A 233 -0.41 2.57 -10.43
CA ARG A 233 -0.64 2.33 -11.87
C ARG A 233 -2.11 2.48 -12.26
N LEU A 234 -3.04 1.94 -11.46
CA LEU A 234 -4.46 2.13 -11.75
C LEU A 234 -4.90 3.59 -11.56
N ALA A 235 -4.36 4.29 -10.56
CA ALA A 235 -4.68 5.69 -10.33
C ALA A 235 -4.29 6.58 -11.51
N SER A 236 -3.24 6.21 -12.26
CA SER A 236 -2.83 6.95 -13.46
C SER A 236 -3.79 6.81 -14.66
N ASP A 237 -4.74 5.89 -14.60
CA ASP A 237 -5.77 5.69 -15.62
C ASP A 237 -7.02 6.55 -15.38
N PHE A 238 -7.10 7.26 -14.25
CA PHE A 238 -8.18 8.20 -13.94
C PHE A 238 -7.85 9.60 -14.45
N ASP A 239 -8.89 10.35 -14.79
CA ASP A 239 -8.71 11.73 -15.22
C ASP A 239 -8.20 12.60 -14.06
N ALA A 240 -7.24 13.48 -14.35
CA ALA A 240 -6.66 14.37 -13.35
C ALA A 240 -7.70 15.21 -12.60
N ALA A 241 -8.75 15.64 -13.29
CA ALA A 241 -9.84 16.40 -12.70
C ALA A 241 -10.59 15.67 -11.56
N GLN A 242 -10.52 14.32 -11.52
CA GLN A 242 -11.12 13.55 -10.42
C GLN A 242 -10.36 13.71 -9.09
N PHE A 243 -9.14 14.25 -9.14
CA PHE A 243 -8.30 14.51 -7.97
C PHE A 243 -8.32 15.97 -7.50
N ASP A 244 -8.78 16.93 -8.35
CA ASP A 244 -8.66 18.37 -8.08
C ASP A 244 -9.57 18.86 -6.95
N GLY A 245 -10.70 18.22 -6.76
CA GLY A 245 -11.73 18.63 -5.79
C GLY A 245 -11.62 18.00 -4.41
N GLY A 246 -10.55 17.25 -4.18
CA GLY A 246 -10.44 16.35 -3.06
C GLY A 246 -11.12 15.01 -3.35
N CYS A 247 -10.44 13.91 -2.99
CA CYS A 247 -10.92 12.56 -3.29
C CYS A 247 -10.53 11.56 -2.20
N GLU A 248 -11.25 10.46 -2.17
CA GLU A 248 -10.94 9.28 -1.36
C GLU A 248 -10.80 8.05 -2.26
N LEU A 249 -9.63 7.43 -2.21
CA LEU A 249 -9.32 6.20 -2.93
C LEU A 249 -9.25 5.04 -1.94
N ASN A 250 -10.19 4.11 -2.05
CA ASN A 250 -10.23 2.90 -1.25
C ASN A 250 -9.88 1.68 -2.10
N VAL A 251 -8.95 0.84 -1.63
CA VAL A 251 -8.50 -0.36 -2.31
C VAL A 251 -8.49 -1.57 -1.38
N SER A 252 -9.01 -2.69 -1.86
CA SER A 252 -8.86 -4.00 -1.23
C SER A 252 -8.00 -4.90 -2.12
N PHE A 253 -6.85 -5.34 -1.62
CA PHE A 253 -5.98 -6.31 -2.30
C PHE A 253 -6.53 -7.72 -2.11
N LYS A 254 -6.73 -8.47 -3.20
CA LYS A 254 -7.37 -9.80 -3.20
C LYS A 254 -6.37 -10.92 -3.50
N LEU A 255 -5.86 -10.98 -4.72
CA LEU A 255 -4.94 -12.02 -5.18
C LEU A 255 -3.60 -11.42 -5.60
N PRO A 256 -2.48 -12.14 -5.36
CA PRO A 256 -1.17 -11.68 -5.80
C PRO A 256 -1.11 -11.60 -7.33
N ILE A 257 -0.41 -10.60 -7.84
CA ILE A 257 -0.11 -10.43 -9.26
C ILE A 257 1.25 -11.06 -9.52
N PHE A 258 1.27 -12.26 -10.10
CA PHE A 258 2.52 -12.93 -10.50
C PHE A 258 3.07 -12.32 -11.79
N MET A 259 4.34 -11.95 -11.78
CA MET A 259 5.01 -11.32 -12.92
C MET A 259 5.76 -12.34 -13.80
N PRO A 260 5.84 -12.13 -15.14
CA PRO A 260 5.12 -11.12 -15.92
C PRO A 260 3.67 -11.52 -16.22
N THR A 261 2.77 -10.53 -16.35
CA THR A 261 1.38 -10.78 -16.75
C THR A 261 0.74 -9.56 -17.38
N TRP A 262 -0.36 -9.75 -18.11
CA TRP A 262 -1.29 -8.70 -18.52
C TRP A 262 -2.39 -8.56 -17.47
N LEU A 263 -2.87 -7.35 -17.29
CA LEU A 263 -3.91 -6.98 -16.33
C LEU A 263 -4.98 -6.18 -17.06
N MET A 264 -6.24 -6.39 -16.65
CA MET A 264 -7.39 -5.66 -17.12
C MET A 264 -7.94 -4.80 -15.99
N LEU A 265 -7.99 -3.50 -16.18
CA LEU A 265 -8.67 -2.55 -15.31
C LEU A 265 -10.07 -2.31 -15.85
N GLN A 266 -11.08 -2.58 -15.05
CA GLN A 266 -12.48 -2.29 -15.29
C GLN A 266 -12.94 -1.17 -14.37
N ARG A 267 -13.68 -0.18 -14.90
CA ARG A 267 -14.20 0.97 -14.15
C ARG A 267 -15.66 1.19 -14.51
N TRP A 268 -16.46 1.53 -13.52
CA TRP A 268 -17.88 1.86 -13.69
C TRP A 268 -18.31 2.94 -12.71
N GLU A 269 -19.30 3.74 -13.12
CA GLU A 269 -19.82 4.81 -12.28
C GLU A 269 -20.65 4.23 -11.13
N VAL A 270 -20.49 4.83 -9.96
CA VAL A 270 -21.28 4.57 -8.76
C VAL A 270 -21.70 5.92 -8.15
N GLU A 271 -22.56 5.87 -7.15
CA GLU A 271 -22.94 7.07 -6.42
C GLU A 271 -21.70 7.78 -5.85
N ASN A 272 -21.53 9.06 -6.25
CA ASN A 272 -20.41 9.95 -5.84
C ASN A 272 -19.01 9.46 -6.25
N GLY A 273 -18.88 8.73 -7.37
CA GLY A 273 -17.55 8.36 -7.84
C GLY A 273 -17.50 7.21 -8.84
N THR A 274 -16.37 6.53 -8.85
CA THR A 274 -16.06 5.43 -9.75
C THR A 274 -15.62 4.21 -8.95
N ALA A 275 -16.29 3.08 -9.17
CA ALA A 275 -15.79 1.79 -8.70
C ALA A 275 -14.89 1.15 -9.75
N PHE A 276 -13.97 0.28 -9.31
CA PHE A 276 -13.03 -0.37 -10.20
C PHE A 276 -12.62 -1.76 -9.72
N ALA A 277 -12.19 -2.59 -10.67
CA ALA A 277 -11.54 -3.86 -10.41
C ALA A 277 -10.34 -4.04 -11.34
N LEU A 278 -9.19 -4.41 -10.77
CA LEU A 278 -8.04 -4.88 -11.53
C LEU A 278 -8.05 -6.40 -11.53
N ARG A 279 -8.10 -6.98 -12.71
CA ARG A 279 -8.26 -8.43 -12.92
C ARG A 279 -7.10 -9.00 -13.73
N ASP A 280 -7.03 -10.33 -13.80
CA ASP A 280 -6.16 -11.00 -14.77
C ASP A 280 -6.57 -10.68 -16.22
N ALA A 281 -5.75 -11.09 -17.17
CA ALA A 281 -5.97 -10.79 -18.60
C ALA A 281 -7.31 -11.32 -19.15
N GLN A 282 -7.85 -12.37 -18.55
CA GLN A 282 -9.12 -12.99 -18.91
C GLN A 282 -10.32 -12.28 -18.25
N GLY A 283 -10.06 -11.46 -17.24
CA GLY A 283 -11.11 -10.78 -16.49
C GLY A 283 -11.75 -11.63 -15.37
N ASP A 284 -11.21 -12.81 -15.09
CA ASP A 284 -11.81 -13.77 -14.15
C ASP A 284 -11.40 -13.52 -12.70
N LYS A 285 -10.10 -13.29 -12.45
CA LYS A 285 -9.53 -13.24 -11.10
C LYS A 285 -9.27 -11.82 -10.65
N PRO A 286 -9.94 -11.33 -9.61
CA PRO A 286 -9.67 -10.00 -9.09
C PRO A 286 -8.36 -9.97 -8.31
N HIS A 287 -7.44 -9.10 -8.70
CA HIS A 287 -6.22 -8.81 -7.97
C HIS A 287 -6.44 -7.71 -6.93
N LEU A 288 -7.24 -6.71 -7.27
CA LEU A 288 -7.73 -5.70 -6.34
C LEU A 288 -9.08 -5.14 -6.81
N THR A 289 -9.84 -4.59 -5.86
CA THR A 289 -11.09 -3.85 -6.11
C THR A 289 -11.08 -2.58 -5.28
N GLY A 290 -11.84 -1.58 -5.70
CA GLY A 290 -11.90 -0.35 -4.93
C GLY A 290 -12.86 0.68 -5.49
N THR A 291 -12.82 1.86 -4.88
CA THR A 291 -13.60 3.03 -5.29
C THR A 291 -12.73 4.29 -5.23
N LEU A 292 -12.94 5.18 -6.17
CA LEU A 292 -12.48 6.56 -6.13
C LEU A 292 -13.72 7.45 -5.99
N LYS A 293 -13.83 8.18 -4.88
CA LYS A 293 -14.97 9.05 -4.58
C LYS A 293 -14.53 10.50 -4.42
N SER A 294 -15.39 11.44 -4.81
CA SER A 294 -15.20 12.86 -4.46
C SER A 294 -15.43 13.05 -2.95
N LEU A 295 -14.69 13.98 -2.35
CA LEU A 295 -14.91 14.45 -0.97
C LEU A 295 -15.85 15.66 -0.89
N ARG A 296 -16.34 16.14 -2.03
CA ARG A 296 -17.31 17.25 -2.13
C ARG A 296 -18.73 16.74 -2.22
#